data_ef28d282e33609a74e4463d9ba6cd993
#
_entry.id   ef28d282e33609a74e4463d9ba6cd993
#
_cell.length_a   1.000
_cell.length_b   1.000
_cell.length_c   1.000
_cell.angle_alpha   90.00
_cell.angle_beta   90.00
_cell.angle_gamma   90.00
#
_symmetry.space_group_name_H-M   'P 1'
#
loop_
_entity.id
_entity.type
_entity.pdbx_description
1 polymer ?
#
loop_
_entity_poly.entity_id
_entity_poly.type
_entity_poly.pdbx_seq_one_letter_code
_entity_poly.pdbx_strand_id
1 'polypeptide(L)'
;MQEMIFAHNRDERRAVLERLLPMQRSDFFELFTLMKGLPVCIRLFDLPLHEFLPTDREGMHDLAEALDLPLSNVMSRVETLAEYNPMLGMRGVRVGVTVPEIYEMQARAIFEATAEASKNGTHVVPEIMIPLVSAKREVELVRARIDGVASMVRAETGVEFDYSLGVMVETPRAALRADDIALNSAFLSFGTNDLTQMTYGLSRDDAGRFMSDY
;
A
#
# COMPACT_ATOMS: atom_id res chain seq x y z
N MET A 1 -2.62 5.58 -11.31
CA MET A 1 -1.93 4.25 -11.13
C MET A 1 -1.52 3.62 -12.45
N GLN A 2 -2.39 3.53 -13.45
CA GLN A 2 -2.06 2.92 -14.75
C GLN A 2 -0.76 3.49 -15.34
N GLU A 3 -0.65 4.82 -15.48
CA GLU A 3 0.55 5.47 -15.99
C GLU A 3 1.84 5.12 -15.19
N MET A 4 1.75 5.01 -13.86
CA MET A 4 2.87 4.59 -13.01
C MET A 4 3.34 3.16 -13.34
N ILE A 5 2.40 2.26 -13.68
CA ILE A 5 2.70 0.87 -14.05
C ILE A 5 3.49 0.78 -15.37
N PHE A 6 3.28 1.75 -16.28
CA PHE A 6 3.99 1.82 -17.56
C PHE A 6 5.29 2.63 -17.50
N ALA A 7 5.59 3.28 -16.40
CA ALA A 7 6.84 4.02 -16.22
C ALA A 7 8.06 3.09 -16.29
N HIS A 8 9.08 3.48 -17.04
CA HIS A 8 10.26 2.65 -17.32
C HIS A 8 11.29 2.66 -16.20
N ASN A 9 11.34 3.74 -15.42
CA ASN A 9 12.33 3.94 -14.37
C ASN A 9 11.72 4.60 -13.12
N ARG A 10 12.57 4.71 -12.09
CA ARG A 10 12.18 5.26 -10.79
C ARG A 10 11.73 6.72 -10.86
N ASP A 11 12.41 7.53 -11.66
CA ASP A 11 12.14 8.97 -11.74
C ASP A 11 10.80 9.24 -12.45
N GLU A 12 10.51 8.49 -13.51
CA GLU A 12 9.19 8.52 -14.16
C GLU A 12 8.07 8.10 -13.21
N ARG A 13 8.26 7.00 -12.43
CA ARG A 13 7.29 6.60 -11.43
C ARG A 13 7.03 7.68 -10.40
N ARG A 14 8.09 8.33 -9.90
CA ARG A 14 7.97 9.45 -8.97
C ARG A 14 7.18 10.61 -9.56
N ALA A 15 7.49 11.03 -10.77
CA ALA A 15 6.79 12.12 -11.44
C ALA A 15 5.27 11.86 -11.57
N VAL A 16 4.88 10.62 -11.85
CA VAL A 16 3.46 10.22 -11.85
C VAL A 16 2.85 10.26 -10.46
N LEU A 17 3.54 9.72 -9.47
CA LEU A 17 3.06 9.67 -8.09
C LEU A 17 2.97 11.07 -7.46
N GLU A 18 3.84 12.01 -7.83
CA GLU A 18 3.75 13.41 -7.40
C GLU A 18 2.43 14.08 -7.83
N ARG A 19 1.83 13.65 -8.93
CA ARG A 19 0.50 14.14 -9.35
C ARG A 19 -0.64 13.54 -8.54
N LEU A 20 -0.46 12.36 -7.95
CA LEU A 20 -1.43 11.72 -7.06
C LEU A 20 -1.33 12.23 -5.61
N LEU A 21 -0.17 12.70 -5.21
CA LEU A 21 0.11 13.16 -3.85
C LEU A 21 -0.90 14.20 -3.34
N PRO A 22 -1.23 15.29 -4.07
CA PRO A 22 -2.16 16.30 -3.57
C PRO A 22 -3.56 15.75 -3.31
N MET A 23 -4.03 14.82 -4.13
CA MET A 23 -5.33 14.17 -3.97
C MET A 23 -5.35 13.33 -2.68
N GLN A 24 -4.39 12.43 -2.50
CA GLN A 24 -4.30 11.61 -1.30
C GLN A 24 -4.09 12.44 -0.02
N ARG A 25 -3.29 13.50 -0.09
CA ARG A 25 -3.14 14.43 1.03
C ARG A 25 -4.46 15.07 1.42
N SER A 26 -5.25 15.53 0.45
CA SER A 26 -6.57 16.11 0.70
C SER A 26 -7.51 15.12 1.38
N ASP A 27 -7.56 13.90 0.88
CA ASP A 27 -8.38 12.82 1.45
C ASP A 27 -8.00 12.53 2.92
N PHE A 28 -6.70 12.43 3.21
CA PHE A 28 -6.24 12.21 4.58
C PHE A 28 -6.50 13.43 5.48
N PHE A 29 -6.36 14.64 4.98
CA PHE A 29 -6.65 15.84 5.75
C PHE A 29 -8.15 15.91 6.14
N GLU A 30 -9.05 15.61 5.22
CA GLU A 30 -10.48 15.51 5.49
C GLU A 30 -10.78 14.42 6.52
N LEU A 31 -10.19 13.23 6.34
CA LEU A 31 -10.34 12.12 7.27
C LEU A 31 -9.88 12.50 8.69
N PHE A 32 -8.72 13.12 8.83
CA PHE A 32 -8.20 13.56 10.13
C PHE A 32 -9.07 14.65 10.78
N THR A 33 -9.68 15.49 9.97
CA THR A 33 -10.59 16.52 10.44
C THR A 33 -11.89 15.91 10.97
N LEU A 34 -12.47 14.96 10.23
CA LEU A 34 -13.68 14.25 10.62
C LEU A 34 -13.47 13.37 11.86
N MET A 35 -12.29 12.73 11.95
CA MET A 35 -11.94 11.82 13.04
C MET A 35 -11.27 12.54 14.22
N LYS A 36 -11.39 13.84 14.34
CA LYS A 36 -10.77 14.64 15.40
C LYS A 36 -10.94 14.01 16.78
N GLY A 37 -9.83 13.71 17.45
CA GLY A 37 -9.80 13.10 18.78
C GLY A 37 -9.98 11.58 18.78
N LEU A 38 -10.10 10.94 17.62
CA LEU A 38 -10.16 9.49 17.46
C LEU A 38 -8.92 8.95 16.76
N PRO A 39 -8.53 7.70 17.01
CA PRO A 39 -7.42 7.06 16.32
C PRO A 39 -7.76 6.81 14.84
N VAL A 40 -6.79 6.98 13.96
CA VAL A 40 -6.91 6.68 12.54
C VAL A 40 -5.78 5.75 12.13
N CYS A 41 -6.13 4.53 11.73
CA CYS A 41 -5.19 3.55 11.21
C CYS A 41 -5.32 3.47 9.68
N ILE A 42 -4.20 3.71 8.99
CA ILE A 42 -4.12 3.72 7.53
C ILE A 42 -3.28 2.54 7.09
N ARG A 43 -3.92 1.58 6.40
CA ARG A 43 -3.19 0.51 5.72
C ARG A 43 -2.59 1.03 4.43
N LEU A 44 -1.29 0.82 4.25
CA LEU A 44 -0.60 1.13 3.00
C LEU A 44 -1.13 0.27 1.86
N PHE A 45 -0.82 0.68 0.64
CA PHE A 45 -1.26 0.05 -0.60
C PHE A 45 -1.03 -1.48 -0.58
N ASP A 46 -2.07 -2.24 -0.88
CA ASP A 46 -2.09 -3.70 -0.79
C ASP A 46 -2.50 -4.42 -2.08
N LEU A 47 -3.15 -3.74 -3.00
CA LEU A 47 -3.66 -4.36 -4.23
C LEU A 47 -2.54 -4.76 -5.20
N PRO A 48 -2.67 -5.88 -5.90
CA PRO A 48 -1.78 -6.23 -7.01
C PRO A 48 -1.86 -5.19 -8.13
N LEU A 49 -0.74 -4.91 -8.79
CA LEU A 49 -0.68 -3.87 -9.81
C LEU A 49 -1.57 -4.18 -11.03
N HIS A 50 -1.75 -5.45 -11.36
CA HIS A 50 -2.59 -5.85 -12.51
C HIS A 50 -4.07 -5.50 -12.34
N GLU A 51 -4.57 -5.33 -11.12
CA GLU A 51 -5.97 -4.93 -10.89
C GLU A 51 -6.29 -3.51 -11.39
N PHE A 52 -5.29 -2.70 -11.66
CA PHE A 52 -5.45 -1.37 -12.25
C PHE A 52 -5.47 -1.40 -13.78
N LEU A 53 -5.22 -2.54 -14.38
CA LEU A 53 -5.13 -2.69 -15.83
C LEU A 53 -6.44 -3.26 -16.40
N PRO A 54 -6.83 -2.85 -17.60
CA PRO A 54 -8.00 -3.39 -18.28
C PRO A 54 -7.79 -4.88 -18.59
N THR A 55 -8.87 -5.65 -18.52
CA THR A 55 -8.88 -7.09 -18.84
C THR A 55 -9.41 -7.38 -20.22
N ASP A 56 -10.12 -6.44 -20.84
CA ASP A 56 -10.67 -6.57 -22.17
C ASP A 56 -9.89 -5.77 -23.22
N ARG A 57 -10.11 -6.09 -24.48
CA ARG A 57 -9.36 -5.52 -25.58
C ARG A 57 -9.72 -4.04 -25.84
N GLU A 58 -10.94 -3.64 -25.57
CA GLU A 58 -11.42 -2.27 -25.75
C GLU A 58 -10.73 -1.36 -24.74
N GLY A 59 -10.76 -1.72 -23.45
CA GLY A 59 -10.06 -0.98 -22.39
C GLY A 59 -8.54 -0.93 -22.59
N MET A 60 -7.93 -2.00 -23.16
CA MET A 60 -6.50 -1.95 -23.53
C MET A 60 -6.22 -0.97 -24.66
N HIS A 61 -7.14 -0.84 -25.62
CA HIS A 61 -7.03 0.13 -26.71
C HIS A 61 -7.16 1.56 -26.19
N ASP A 62 -8.16 1.83 -25.34
CA ASP A 62 -8.39 3.12 -24.73
C ASP A 62 -7.18 3.55 -23.87
N LEU A 63 -6.63 2.60 -23.11
CA LEU A 63 -5.41 2.85 -22.31
C LEU A 63 -4.19 3.16 -23.19
N ALA A 64 -4.03 2.44 -24.31
CA ALA A 64 -2.96 2.67 -25.28
C ALA A 64 -3.04 4.08 -25.88
N GLU A 65 -4.24 4.50 -26.26
CA GLU A 65 -4.50 5.84 -26.78
C GLU A 65 -4.25 6.91 -25.69
N ALA A 66 -4.75 6.70 -24.49
CA ALA A 66 -4.59 7.63 -23.36
C ALA A 66 -3.12 7.84 -22.94
N LEU A 67 -2.28 6.82 -23.09
CA LEU A 67 -0.85 6.85 -22.74
C LEU A 67 0.07 7.14 -23.93
N ASP A 68 -0.48 7.30 -25.14
CA ASP A 68 0.28 7.43 -26.39
C ASP A 68 1.29 6.28 -26.58
N LEU A 69 0.83 5.05 -26.33
CA LEU A 69 1.64 3.84 -26.44
C LEU A 69 1.08 2.90 -27.52
N PRO A 70 1.94 2.11 -28.18
CA PRO A 70 1.48 1.03 -29.03
C PRO A 70 0.61 0.02 -28.25
N LEU A 71 -0.52 -0.38 -28.82
CA LEU A 71 -1.41 -1.39 -28.19
C LEU A 71 -0.66 -2.67 -27.82
N SER A 72 0.32 -3.08 -28.65
CA SER A 72 1.16 -4.26 -28.38
C SER A 72 1.94 -4.13 -27.06
N ASN A 73 2.39 -2.92 -26.70
CA ASN A 73 3.09 -2.69 -25.44
C ASN A 73 2.14 -2.81 -24.24
N VAL A 74 0.91 -2.29 -24.39
CA VAL A 74 -0.11 -2.42 -23.35
C VAL A 74 -0.49 -3.89 -23.15
N MET A 75 -0.77 -4.62 -24.23
CA MET A 75 -1.10 -6.06 -24.16
C MET A 75 0.04 -6.86 -23.50
N SER A 76 1.29 -6.65 -23.92
CA SER A 76 2.44 -7.33 -23.35
C SER A 76 2.61 -7.02 -21.87
N ARG A 77 2.37 -5.77 -21.44
CA ARG A 77 2.47 -5.39 -20.03
C ARG A 77 1.38 -6.01 -19.19
N VAL A 78 0.14 -6.02 -19.67
CA VAL A 78 -1.00 -6.70 -19.02
C VAL A 78 -0.70 -8.19 -18.85
N GLU A 79 -0.23 -8.86 -19.90
CA GLU A 79 0.13 -10.27 -19.85
C GLU A 79 1.28 -10.56 -18.88
N THR A 80 2.30 -9.71 -18.87
CA THR A 80 3.46 -9.85 -17.97
C THR A 80 3.10 -9.69 -16.50
N LEU A 81 2.10 -8.84 -16.20
CA LEU A 81 1.67 -8.57 -14.82
C LEU A 81 0.53 -9.46 -14.37
N ALA A 82 -0.10 -10.22 -15.28
CA ALA A 82 -1.17 -11.14 -14.92
C ALA A 82 -0.68 -12.20 -13.92
N GLU A 83 -1.40 -12.34 -12.82
CA GLU A 83 -1.07 -13.28 -11.76
C GLU A 83 -2.07 -14.43 -11.72
N TYR A 84 -1.58 -15.66 -11.61
CA TYR A 84 -2.43 -16.86 -11.48
C TYR A 84 -3.14 -16.93 -10.12
N ASN A 85 -2.48 -16.45 -9.07
CA ASN A 85 -3.04 -16.36 -7.73
C ASN A 85 -2.66 -15.00 -7.10
N PRO A 86 -3.51 -13.97 -7.25
CA PRO A 86 -3.23 -12.63 -6.74
C PRO A 86 -2.99 -12.56 -5.24
N MET A 87 -3.59 -13.46 -4.44
CA MET A 87 -3.35 -13.52 -2.99
C MET A 87 -1.89 -13.80 -2.66
N LEU A 88 -1.22 -14.65 -3.44
CA LEU A 88 0.17 -15.05 -3.24
C LEU A 88 1.17 -14.25 -4.09
N GLY A 89 0.69 -13.31 -4.89
CA GLY A 89 1.45 -12.58 -5.89
C GLY A 89 2.14 -11.30 -5.38
N MET A 90 2.37 -10.38 -6.31
CA MET A 90 3.05 -9.11 -6.09
C MET A 90 2.09 -8.05 -5.53
N ARG A 91 1.85 -8.08 -4.23
CA ARG A 91 0.97 -7.17 -3.50
C ARG A 91 1.56 -6.79 -2.13
N GLY A 92 0.92 -5.84 -1.45
CA GLY A 92 1.26 -5.46 -0.09
C GLY A 92 2.72 -5.06 0.08
N VAL A 93 3.37 -5.53 1.13
CA VAL A 93 4.77 -5.24 1.43
C VAL A 93 5.73 -5.62 0.30
N ARG A 94 5.39 -6.61 -0.53
CA ARG A 94 6.22 -6.99 -1.67
C ARG A 94 6.30 -5.86 -2.69
N VAL A 95 5.17 -5.19 -2.97
CA VAL A 95 5.15 -3.96 -3.76
C VAL A 95 5.91 -2.85 -3.05
N GLY A 96 5.69 -2.65 -1.76
CA GLY A 96 6.39 -1.63 -0.97
C GLY A 96 7.92 -1.79 -0.93
N VAL A 97 8.45 -3.01 -1.09
CA VAL A 97 9.87 -3.28 -1.18
C VAL A 97 10.41 -3.10 -2.60
N THR A 98 9.69 -3.56 -3.61
CA THR A 98 10.13 -3.57 -5.01
C THR A 98 9.84 -2.27 -5.77
N VAL A 99 8.76 -1.58 -5.41
CA VAL A 99 8.34 -0.28 -5.95
C VAL A 99 8.12 0.69 -4.77
N PRO A 100 9.19 1.04 -4.05
CA PRO A 100 9.08 1.77 -2.78
C PRO A 100 8.47 3.16 -2.92
N GLU A 101 8.52 3.74 -4.11
CA GLU A 101 7.99 5.07 -4.40
C GLU A 101 6.49 5.17 -4.07
N ILE A 102 5.75 4.07 -4.16
CA ILE A 102 4.31 4.04 -3.81
C ILE A 102 4.13 4.29 -2.31
N TYR A 103 4.87 3.57 -1.47
CA TYR A 103 4.79 3.73 -0.02
C TYR A 103 5.40 5.06 0.45
N GLU A 104 6.48 5.50 -0.20
CA GLU A 104 7.09 6.82 0.06
C GLU A 104 6.07 7.94 -0.21
N MET A 105 5.34 7.89 -1.33
CA MET A 105 4.30 8.85 -1.67
C MET A 105 3.12 8.81 -0.69
N GLN A 106 2.62 7.62 -0.33
CA GLN A 106 1.53 7.51 0.63
C GLN A 106 1.93 8.02 2.02
N ALA A 107 3.12 7.66 2.51
CA ALA A 107 3.63 8.17 3.78
C ALA A 107 3.77 9.69 3.75
N ARG A 108 4.25 10.26 2.65
CA ARG A 108 4.34 11.71 2.47
C ARG A 108 2.95 12.37 2.53
N ALA A 109 1.95 11.81 1.84
CA ALA A 109 0.58 12.32 1.88
C ALA A 109 0.00 12.32 3.29
N ILE A 110 0.22 11.23 4.04
CA ILE A 110 -0.22 11.09 5.44
C ILE A 110 0.46 12.16 6.32
N PHE A 111 1.78 12.31 6.21
CA PHE A 111 2.53 13.24 7.06
C PHE A 111 2.27 14.71 6.73
N GLU A 112 2.14 15.06 5.44
CA GLU A 112 1.74 16.41 5.04
C GLU A 112 0.34 16.77 5.55
N ALA A 113 -0.62 15.82 5.45
CA ALA A 113 -1.97 15.99 6.00
C ALA A 113 -1.94 16.12 7.53
N THR A 114 -1.09 15.36 8.22
CA THR A 114 -0.90 15.45 9.67
C THR A 114 -0.35 16.82 10.07
N ALA A 115 0.67 17.31 9.36
CA ALA A 115 1.25 18.62 9.61
C ALA A 115 0.24 19.77 9.36
N GLU A 116 -0.56 19.64 8.30
CA GLU A 116 -1.62 20.60 7.97
C GLU A 116 -2.74 20.59 9.03
N ALA A 117 -3.19 19.41 9.46
CA ALA A 117 -4.17 19.27 10.53
C ALA A 117 -3.68 19.87 11.84
N SER A 118 -2.40 19.67 12.20
CA SER A 118 -1.77 20.27 13.37
C SER A 118 -1.77 21.79 13.31
N LYS A 119 -1.44 22.39 12.16
CA LYS A 119 -1.50 23.85 11.96
C LYS A 119 -2.91 24.41 12.14
N ASN A 120 -3.93 23.61 11.83
CA ASN A 120 -5.35 23.95 12.00
C ASN A 120 -5.92 23.59 13.38
N GLY A 121 -5.05 23.26 14.35
CA GLY A 121 -5.45 22.96 15.74
C GLY A 121 -6.09 21.59 15.95
N THR A 122 -5.85 20.66 15.02
CA THR A 122 -6.27 19.26 15.15
C THR A 122 -5.04 18.39 15.39
N HIS A 123 -4.88 17.92 16.62
CA HIS A 123 -3.79 16.98 16.94
C HIS A 123 -4.13 15.58 16.43
N VAL A 124 -3.24 15.01 15.61
CA VAL A 124 -3.38 13.67 15.02
C VAL A 124 -2.07 12.91 15.21
N VAL A 125 -2.17 11.66 15.64
CA VAL A 125 -1.09 10.69 15.64
C VAL A 125 -1.53 9.54 14.72
N PRO A 126 -1.20 9.57 13.42
CA PRO A 126 -1.64 8.54 12.50
C PRO A 126 -0.96 7.21 12.79
N GLU A 127 -1.73 6.14 12.69
CA GLU A 127 -1.25 4.77 12.72
C GLU A 127 -1.08 4.27 11.28
N ILE A 128 0.15 3.91 10.90
CA ILE A 128 0.46 3.39 9.57
C ILE A 128 0.66 1.89 9.67
N MET A 129 -0.05 1.13 8.84
CA MET A 129 -0.03 -0.33 8.87
C MET A 129 0.52 -0.90 7.57
N ILE A 130 1.57 -1.73 7.68
CA ILE A 130 2.19 -2.43 6.55
C ILE A 130 1.44 -3.75 6.33
N PRO A 131 0.80 -3.95 5.15
CA PRO A 131 0.09 -5.19 4.84
C PRO A 131 1.02 -6.33 4.41
N LEU A 132 0.56 -7.56 4.55
CA LEU A 132 1.14 -8.78 3.98
C LEU A 132 2.58 -9.09 4.41
N VAL A 133 2.96 -8.65 5.60
CA VAL A 133 4.30 -8.89 6.14
C VAL A 133 4.53 -10.39 6.40
N SER A 134 5.71 -10.89 6.10
CA SER A 134 6.12 -12.27 6.37
C SER A 134 7.48 -12.38 7.06
N ALA A 135 8.27 -11.32 7.08
CA ALA A 135 9.61 -11.31 7.66
C ALA A 135 9.95 -9.95 8.31
N LYS A 136 10.71 -10.01 9.41
CA LYS A 136 11.25 -8.82 10.08
C LYS A 136 11.97 -7.85 9.13
N ARG A 137 12.74 -8.40 8.18
CA ARG A 137 13.52 -7.59 7.23
C ARG A 137 12.66 -6.72 6.33
N GLU A 138 11.47 -7.15 5.96
CA GLU A 138 10.51 -6.35 5.20
C GLU A 138 10.08 -5.12 6.00
N VAL A 139 9.78 -5.32 7.29
CA VAL A 139 9.39 -4.23 8.21
C VAL A 139 10.52 -3.22 8.37
N GLU A 140 11.75 -3.69 8.59
CA GLU A 140 12.94 -2.82 8.72
C GLU A 140 13.15 -1.95 7.49
N LEU A 141 13.05 -2.54 6.29
CA LEU A 141 13.25 -1.82 5.03
C LEU A 141 12.18 -0.75 4.80
N VAL A 142 10.91 -1.09 5.01
CA VAL A 142 9.80 -0.15 4.83
C VAL A 142 9.84 0.94 5.91
N ARG A 143 10.09 0.57 7.17
CA ARG A 143 10.23 1.51 8.28
C ARG A 143 11.30 2.57 7.99
N ALA A 144 12.50 2.15 7.60
CA ALA A 144 13.60 3.09 7.32
C ALA A 144 13.23 4.13 6.24
N ARG A 145 12.42 3.74 5.25
CA ARG A 145 11.92 4.65 4.21
C ARG A 145 10.88 5.62 4.74
N ILE A 146 9.91 5.11 5.51
CA ILE A 146 8.85 5.93 6.13
C ILE A 146 9.45 6.94 7.11
N ASP A 147 10.41 6.52 7.96
CA ASP A 147 11.13 7.40 8.88
C ASP A 147 11.89 8.51 8.13
N GLY A 148 12.49 8.18 6.98
CA GLY A 148 13.13 9.14 6.09
C GLY A 148 12.15 10.17 5.53
N VAL A 149 10.99 9.73 5.08
CA VAL A 149 9.92 10.63 4.58
C VAL A 149 9.40 11.52 5.72
N ALA A 150 9.17 10.97 6.92
CA ALA A 150 8.75 11.75 8.07
C ALA A 150 9.74 12.87 8.40
N SER A 151 11.04 12.55 8.39
CA SER A 151 12.10 13.53 8.63
C SER A 151 12.13 14.66 7.59
N MET A 152 11.92 14.32 6.31
CA MET A 152 11.82 15.33 5.23
C MET A 152 10.62 16.24 5.42
N VAL A 153 9.43 15.67 5.69
CA VAL A 153 8.21 16.47 5.87
C VAL A 153 8.30 17.39 7.09
N ARG A 154 8.87 16.93 8.21
CA ARG A 154 9.13 17.78 9.38
C ARG A 154 10.03 18.96 9.02
N ALA A 155 11.12 18.70 8.31
CA ALA A 155 12.06 19.75 7.90
C ALA A 155 11.42 20.76 6.93
N GLU A 156 10.61 20.31 5.97
CA GLU A 156 9.94 21.14 4.97
C GLU A 156 8.81 21.97 5.58
N THR A 157 8.04 21.41 6.51
CA THR A 157 6.83 22.05 7.07
C THR A 157 7.11 22.86 8.34
N GLY A 158 8.22 22.57 9.02
CA GLY A 158 8.54 23.11 10.34
C GLY A 158 7.62 22.62 11.45
N VAL A 159 6.87 21.53 11.20
CA VAL A 159 5.92 20.95 12.17
C VAL A 159 6.44 19.64 12.68
N GLU A 160 6.55 19.52 14.01
CA GLU A 160 6.79 18.23 14.65
C GLU A 160 5.47 17.46 14.80
N PHE A 161 5.50 16.19 14.49
CA PHE A 161 4.38 15.26 14.65
C PHE A 161 4.87 13.87 15.01
N ASP A 162 4.05 13.12 15.70
CA ASP A 162 4.27 11.71 16.01
C ASP A 162 3.44 10.83 15.10
N TYR A 163 3.83 9.56 14.96
CA TYR A 163 3.07 8.50 14.28
C TYR A 163 3.46 7.14 14.83
N SER A 164 2.58 6.17 14.64
CA SER A 164 2.82 4.76 14.97
C SER A 164 2.95 3.93 13.71
N LEU A 165 3.94 3.05 13.64
CA LEU A 165 4.09 2.10 12.55
C LEU A 165 3.87 0.67 13.05
N GLY A 166 2.87 0.01 12.51
CA GLY A 166 2.54 -1.38 12.80
C GLY A 166 2.43 -2.22 11.53
N VAL A 167 2.04 -3.46 11.71
CA VAL A 167 1.93 -4.44 10.61
C VAL A 167 0.62 -5.23 10.69
N MET A 168 0.19 -5.76 9.54
CA MET A 168 -0.86 -6.75 9.48
C MET A 168 -0.25 -8.15 9.44
N VAL A 169 -0.58 -8.95 10.44
CA VAL A 169 -0.24 -10.37 10.49
C VAL A 169 -1.34 -11.13 9.74
N GLU A 170 -1.03 -11.56 8.54
CA GLU A 170 -1.99 -12.20 7.64
C GLU A 170 -1.37 -13.32 6.78
N THR A 171 -0.12 -13.66 7.05
CA THR A 171 0.52 -14.85 6.53
C THR A 171 0.85 -15.82 7.67
N PRO A 172 0.78 -17.15 7.48
CA PRO A 172 1.16 -18.12 8.51
C PRO A 172 2.59 -17.89 9.02
N ARG A 173 3.52 -17.50 8.12
CA ARG A 173 4.88 -17.18 8.51
C ARG A 173 4.95 -16.00 9.47
N ALA A 174 4.19 -14.93 9.23
CA ALA A 174 4.13 -13.77 10.12
C ALA A 174 3.61 -14.15 11.50
N ALA A 175 2.58 -15.00 11.56
CA ALA A 175 2.01 -15.48 12.82
C ALA A 175 3.05 -16.29 13.63
N LEU A 176 3.81 -17.17 12.97
CA LEU A 176 4.85 -17.98 13.62
C LEU A 176 6.12 -17.17 14.00
N ARG A 177 6.31 -16.00 13.43
CA ARG A 177 7.46 -15.11 13.68
C ARG A 177 7.00 -13.75 14.23
N ALA A 178 5.86 -13.72 14.90
CA ALA A 178 5.29 -12.48 15.41
C ALA A 178 6.18 -11.78 16.44
N ASP A 179 6.91 -12.53 17.24
CA ASP A 179 7.91 -12.04 18.18
C ASP A 179 9.02 -11.21 17.51
N ASP A 180 9.61 -11.71 16.44
CA ASP A 180 10.64 -11.01 15.68
C ASP A 180 10.07 -9.74 15.00
N ILE A 181 8.85 -9.83 14.45
CA ILE A 181 8.18 -8.74 13.76
C ILE A 181 7.80 -7.63 14.73
N ALA A 182 7.35 -7.99 15.93
CA ALA A 182 6.95 -7.05 16.98
C ALA A 182 8.08 -6.14 17.44
N LEU A 183 9.35 -6.58 17.34
CA LEU A 183 10.51 -5.75 17.71
C LEU A 183 10.61 -4.44 16.90
N ASN A 184 10.01 -4.41 15.70
CA ASN A 184 10.02 -3.25 14.82
C ASN A 184 8.61 -2.69 14.54
N SER A 185 7.63 -3.06 15.35
CA SER A 185 6.24 -2.69 15.14
C SER A 185 5.63 -2.14 16.43
N ALA A 186 4.94 -1.00 16.36
CA ALA A 186 4.26 -0.42 17.50
C ALA A 186 2.96 -1.17 17.83
N PHE A 187 2.37 -1.82 16.83
CA PHE A 187 1.17 -2.64 16.99
C PHE A 187 1.13 -3.76 15.95
N LEU A 188 0.34 -4.79 16.23
CA LEU A 188 0.03 -5.89 15.33
C LEU A 188 -1.48 -5.90 15.07
N SER A 189 -1.87 -5.91 13.80
CA SER A 189 -3.25 -6.14 13.35
C SER A 189 -3.34 -7.53 12.71
N PHE A 190 -4.55 -8.02 12.50
CA PHE A 190 -4.76 -9.38 11.96
C PHE A 190 -5.65 -9.34 10.72
N GLY A 191 -5.10 -9.78 9.58
CA GLY A 191 -5.83 -9.96 8.32
C GLY A 191 -6.46 -11.34 8.26
N THR A 192 -7.62 -11.51 8.89
CA THR A 192 -8.25 -12.83 9.08
C THR A 192 -8.65 -13.52 7.78
N ASN A 193 -8.98 -12.77 6.72
CA ASN A 193 -9.30 -13.38 5.42
C ASN A 193 -8.08 -14.10 4.83
N ASP A 194 -6.97 -13.39 4.68
CA ASP A 194 -5.76 -13.94 4.08
C ASP A 194 -5.13 -15.00 4.99
N LEU A 195 -5.07 -14.75 6.30
CA LEU A 195 -4.49 -15.70 7.25
C LEU A 195 -5.28 -17.02 7.29
N THR A 196 -6.60 -16.97 7.26
CA THR A 196 -7.44 -18.17 7.23
C THR A 196 -7.22 -18.96 5.94
N GLN A 197 -7.31 -18.30 4.80
CA GLN A 197 -7.13 -18.94 3.50
C GLN A 197 -5.75 -19.59 3.35
N MET A 198 -4.69 -18.88 3.75
CA MET A 198 -3.33 -19.41 3.67
C MET A 198 -3.06 -20.53 4.68
N THR A 199 -3.66 -20.47 5.88
CA THR A 199 -3.45 -21.48 6.93
C THR A 199 -4.16 -22.78 6.59
N TYR A 200 -5.39 -22.70 6.08
CA TYR A 200 -6.16 -23.88 5.69
C TYR A 200 -5.86 -24.33 4.24
N GLY A 201 -5.17 -23.50 3.43
CA GLY A 201 -4.97 -23.79 2.01
C GLY A 201 -6.27 -23.79 1.21
N LEU A 202 -7.23 -22.93 1.57
CA LEU A 202 -8.55 -22.83 0.97
C LEU A 202 -8.71 -21.46 0.29
N SER A 203 -9.27 -21.45 -0.92
CA SER A 203 -9.72 -20.22 -1.57
C SER A 203 -11.11 -19.86 -1.06
N ARG A 204 -11.28 -18.62 -0.57
CA ARG A 204 -12.59 -18.11 -0.15
C ARG A 204 -13.61 -18.16 -1.29
N ASP A 205 -13.16 -17.85 -2.49
CA ASP A 205 -14.03 -17.76 -3.69
C ASP A 205 -14.45 -19.14 -4.19
N ASP A 206 -13.63 -20.18 -3.94
CA ASP A 206 -13.92 -21.56 -4.34
C ASP A 206 -14.52 -22.42 -3.21
N ALA A 207 -14.25 -22.08 -1.95
CA ALA A 207 -14.66 -22.89 -0.80
C ALA A 207 -16.18 -23.10 -0.71
N GLY A 208 -16.99 -22.13 -1.13
CA GLY A 208 -18.44 -22.24 -1.16
C GLY A 208 -18.98 -23.41 -1.97
N ARG A 209 -18.18 -23.99 -2.86
CA ARG A 209 -18.57 -25.14 -3.69
C ARG A 209 -18.53 -26.47 -2.96
N PHE A 210 -17.79 -26.57 -1.86
CA PHE A 210 -17.59 -27.83 -1.16
C PHE A 210 -17.65 -27.74 0.38
N MET A 211 -17.67 -26.53 0.95
CA MET A 211 -17.66 -26.35 2.42
C MET A 211 -18.88 -26.95 3.13
N SER A 212 -20.01 -27.12 2.42
CA SER A 212 -21.20 -27.78 2.99
C SER A 212 -20.99 -29.28 3.25
N ASP A 213 -20.09 -29.89 2.49
CA ASP A 213 -19.82 -31.33 2.51
C ASP A 213 -18.51 -31.65 3.28
N TYR A 214 -17.63 -30.64 3.46
CA TYR A 214 -16.36 -30.76 4.17
C TYR A 214 -16.51 -30.53 5.66
#